data_c3cc8387306a171ccfa8077028cdb5e2
#
_entry.id   c3cc8387306a171ccfa8077028cdb5e2
#
_cell.length_a   1.000
_cell.length_b   1.000
_cell.length_c   1.000
_cell.angle_alpha   90.00
_cell.angle_beta   90.00
_cell.angle_gamma   90.00
#
_symmetry.space_group_name_H-M   'P 1'
#
loop_
_entity.id
_entity.type
_entity.pdbx_description
1 polymer ?
#
loop_
_entity_poly.entity_id
_entity_poly.type
_entity_poly.pdbx_seq_one_letter_code
_entity_poly.pdbx_strand_id
1 'polypeptide(L)'
;MLNTDSLRRRAIDAAKGDAPFDLLLTGARIVDMVTGEIREADVGIVGDMIASVHPRGSRSDAAETHSLAGAYLSPGFIDTHVHLESSHLLPARYAEIVLAQGT
;
A
#
# COMPACT_ATOMS: atom_id res chain seq x y z
N MET A 1 -13.23 -1.28 15.30
CA MET A 1 -12.52 -1.90 14.16
C MET A 1 -13.52 -2.40 13.15
N LEU A 2 -13.36 -2.04 11.89
CA LEU A 2 -14.18 -2.58 10.82
C LEU A 2 -13.84 -4.07 10.67
N ASN A 3 -14.86 -4.90 10.45
CA ASN A 3 -14.59 -6.29 10.14
C ASN A 3 -14.02 -6.40 8.71
N THR A 4 -13.32 -7.48 8.45
CA THR A 4 -12.61 -7.69 7.19
C THR A 4 -13.57 -7.69 5.99
N ASP A 5 -14.78 -8.24 6.15
CA ASP A 5 -15.75 -8.31 5.06
C ASP A 5 -16.29 -6.92 4.68
N SER A 6 -16.59 -6.07 5.65
CA SER A 6 -17.04 -4.70 5.39
C SER A 6 -15.95 -3.88 4.72
N LEU A 7 -14.70 -4.02 5.17
CA LEU A 7 -13.57 -3.33 4.58
C LEU A 7 -13.32 -3.79 3.15
N ARG A 8 -13.40 -5.09 2.91
CA ARG A 8 -13.22 -5.67 1.58
C ARG A 8 -14.29 -5.19 0.61
N ARG A 9 -15.56 -5.12 1.04
CA ARG A 9 -16.65 -4.59 0.20
C ARG A 9 -16.42 -3.13 -0.15
N ARG A 10 -16.00 -2.33 0.81
CA ARG A 10 -15.68 -0.93 0.57
C ARG A 10 -14.51 -0.77 -0.41
N ALA A 11 -13.50 -1.62 -0.30
CA ALA A 11 -12.37 -1.62 -1.21
C ALA A 11 -12.79 -2.00 -2.64
N ILE A 12 -13.67 -2.99 -2.79
CA ILE A 12 -14.20 -3.40 -4.08
C ILE A 12 -15.03 -2.26 -4.72
N ASP A 13 -15.91 -1.64 -3.94
CA ASP A 13 -16.73 -0.52 -4.42
C ASP A 13 -15.84 0.66 -4.84
N ALA A 14 -14.82 0.95 -4.08
CA ALA A 14 -13.87 2.01 -4.42
C ALA A 14 -13.09 1.66 -5.70
N ALA A 15 -12.66 0.42 -5.85
CA ALA A 15 -11.96 -0.02 -7.05
C ALA A 15 -12.83 0.11 -8.30
N LYS A 16 -14.13 -0.12 -8.18
CA LYS A 16 -15.11 0.01 -9.28
C LYS A 16 -15.51 1.44 -9.59
N GLY A 17 -15.19 2.39 -8.73
CA GLY A 17 -15.61 3.77 -8.86
C GLY A 17 -16.94 4.11 -8.18
N ASP A 18 -17.51 3.18 -7.43
CA ASP A 18 -18.81 3.35 -6.76
C ASP A 18 -18.66 4.00 -5.37
N ALA A 19 -17.46 4.12 -4.85
CA ALA A 19 -17.17 4.75 -3.56
C ALA A 19 -15.81 5.45 -3.60
N PRO A 20 -15.58 6.47 -2.74
CA PRO A 20 -14.27 7.11 -2.69
C PRO A 20 -13.22 6.25 -1.98
N PHE A 21 -11.95 6.55 -2.23
CA PHE A 21 -10.84 6.01 -1.45
C PHE A 21 -10.74 6.74 -0.10
N ASP A 22 -10.18 6.07 0.88
CA ASP A 22 -9.80 6.75 2.14
C ASP A 22 -8.56 7.62 1.91
N LEU A 23 -7.62 7.12 1.12
CA LEU A 23 -6.37 7.80 0.79
C LEU A 23 -6.04 7.58 -0.67
N LEU A 24 -5.64 8.63 -1.34
CA LEU A 24 -5.13 8.58 -2.71
C LEU A 24 -3.69 9.07 -2.72
N LEU A 25 -2.79 8.21 -3.16
CA LEU A 25 -1.38 8.56 -3.37
C LEU A 25 -1.19 8.91 -4.83
N THR A 26 -0.79 10.15 -5.10
CA THR A 26 -0.65 10.66 -6.47
C THR A 26 0.80 10.95 -6.81
N GLY A 27 1.11 10.95 -8.09
CA GLY A 27 2.43 11.35 -8.58
C GLY A 27 3.55 10.38 -8.24
N ALA A 28 3.22 9.11 -8.02
CA ALA A 28 4.22 8.09 -7.70
C ALA A 28 4.82 7.47 -8.96
N ARG A 29 6.02 6.94 -8.82
CA ARG A 29 6.61 6.00 -9.76
C ARG A 29 6.53 4.62 -9.14
N ILE A 30 5.66 3.77 -9.69
CA ILE A 30 5.39 2.44 -9.13
C ILE A 30 6.46 1.48 -9.62
N VAL A 31 7.12 0.82 -8.68
CA VAL A 31 8.02 -0.29 -8.99
C VAL A 31 7.17 -1.56 -9.11
N ASP A 32 6.92 -1.98 -10.33
CA ASP A 32 6.09 -3.15 -10.60
C ASP A 32 6.92 -4.41 -10.48
N MET A 33 6.69 -5.16 -9.41
CA MET A 33 7.47 -6.37 -9.10
C MET A 33 7.10 -7.55 -10.00
N VAL A 34 5.98 -7.47 -10.70
CA VAL A 34 5.54 -8.54 -11.60
C VAL A 34 6.22 -8.42 -12.97
N THR A 35 6.23 -7.20 -13.52
CA THR A 35 6.78 -6.96 -14.87
C THR A 35 8.23 -6.48 -14.84
N GLY A 36 8.73 -6.02 -13.70
CA GLY A 36 10.04 -5.39 -13.57
C GLY A 36 10.08 -3.96 -14.13
N GLU A 37 8.95 -3.38 -14.43
CA GLU A 37 8.85 -2.03 -14.98
C GLU A 37 8.63 -0.98 -13.89
N ILE A 38 9.01 0.26 -14.21
CA ILE A 38 8.67 1.42 -13.40
C ILE A 38 7.62 2.21 -14.15
N ARG A 39 6.44 2.38 -13.51
CA ARG A 39 5.30 3.03 -14.14
C ARG A 39 4.82 4.22 -13.33
N GLU A 40 4.35 5.26 -14.02
CA GLU A 40 3.65 6.35 -13.37
C GLU A 40 2.20 5.96 -13.15
N ALA A 41 1.76 5.95 -11.89
CA ALA A 41 0.39 5.59 -11.54
C ALA A 41 0.00 6.21 -10.20
N ASP A 42 -1.29 6.26 -9.94
CA ASP A 42 -1.84 6.64 -8.65
C ASP A 42 -2.34 5.40 -7.92
N VAL A 43 -2.36 5.46 -6.59
CA VAL A 43 -2.76 4.33 -5.73
C VAL A 43 -3.88 4.76 -4.81
N GLY A 44 -5.01 4.06 -4.88
CA GLY A 44 -6.14 4.26 -3.98
C GLY A 44 -6.15 3.23 -2.88
N ILE A 45 -6.30 3.70 -1.65
CA ILE A 45 -6.25 2.87 -0.44
C ILE A 45 -7.57 3.00 0.32
N VAL A 46 -8.08 1.87 0.77
CA VAL A 46 -9.24 1.78 1.65
C VAL A 46 -8.84 1.02 2.92
N GLY A 47 -8.85 1.72 4.06
CA GLY A 47 -8.33 1.15 5.29
C GLY A 47 -6.85 0.77 5.16
N ASP A 48 -6.56 -0.50 5.31
CA ASP A 48 -5.21 -1.05 5.14
C ASP A 48 -5.05 -1.83 3.82
N MET A 49 -6.01 -1.69 2.91
CA MET A 49 -6.01 -2.40 1.63
C MET A 49 -5.70 -1.47 0.46
N ILE A 50 -4.85 -1.93 -0.45
CA ILE A 50 -4.69 -1.29 -1.75
C ILE A 50 -5.91 -1.67 -2.59
N ALA A 51 -6.78 -0.69 -2.84
CA ALA A 51 -8.01 -0.93 -3.60
C ALA A 51 -7.79 -0.81 -5.11
N SER A 52 -6.88 0.08 -5.54
CA SER A 52 -6.68 0.32 -6.96
C SER A 52 -5.30 0.89 -7.24
N VAL A 53 -4.70 0.45 -8.33
CA VAL A 53 -3.56 1.10 -8.98
C VAL A 53 -4.04 1.47 -10.38
N HIS A 54 -4.06 2.75 -10.68
CA HIS A 54 -4.70 3.25 -11.90
C HIS A 54 -3.88 4.36 -12.54
N PRO A 55 -4.15 4.70 -13.81
CA PRO A 55 -3.40 5.74 -14.49
C PRO A 55 -3.43 7.07 -13.74
N ARG A 56 -2.32 7.78 -13.79
CA ARG A 56 -2.15 9.07 -13.12
C ARG A 56 -3.27 10.04 -13.51
N GLY A 57 -3.89 10.64 -12.50
CA GLY A 57 -4.92 11.65 -12.69
C GLY A 57 -6.29 11.12 -13.08
N SER A 58 -6.48 9.79 -13.20
CA SER A 58 -7.75 9.22 -13.62
C SER A 58 -8.83 9.24 -12.54
N ARG A 59 -8.45 9.41 -11.27
CA ARG A 59 -9.38 9.51 -10.14
C ARG A 59 -8.90 10.52 -9.14
N SER A 60 -9.87 11.22 -8.52
CA SER A 60 -9.59 12.23 -7.48
C SER A 60 -10.49 12.09 -6.26
N ASP A 61 -11.36 11.10 -6.23
CA ASP A 61 -12.36 10.90 -5.18
C ASP A 61 -11.75 10.17 -3.98
N ALA A 62 -11.25 10.93 -3.02
CA ALA A 62 -10.66 10.40 -1.80
C ALA A 62 -10.87 11.34 -0.62
N ALA A 63 -10.93 10.78 0.59
CA ALA A 63 -11.00 11.57 1.81
C ALA A 63 -9.72 12.37 2.05
N GLU A 64 -8.58 11.77 1.73
CA GLU A 64 -7.26 12.41 1.79
C GLU A 64 -6.49 12.12 0.51
N THR A 65 -5.69 13.08 0.08
CA THR A 65 -4.81 12.93 -1.08
C THR A 65 -3.42 13.40 -0.70
N HIS A 66 -2.41 12.56 -0.98
CA HIS A 66 -1.01 12.89 -0.77
C HIS A 66 -0.25 12.80 -2.08
N SER A 67 0.42 13.88 -2.44
CA SER A 67 1.33 13.88 -3.59
C SER A 67 2.68 13.31 -3.18
N LEU A 68 3.16 12.33 -3.92
CA LEU A 68 4.48 11.74 -3.71
C LEU A 68 5.56 12.46 -4.52
N ALA A 69 5.16 13.45 -5.33
CA ALA A 69 6.08 14.35 -6.05
C ALA A 69 7.14 13.60 -6.89
N GLY A 70 6.76 12.48 -7.49
CA GLY A 70 7.65 11.68 -8.31
C GLY A 70 8.50 10.66 -7.55
N ALA A 71 8.28 10.51 -6.24
CA ALA A 71 8.98 9.50 -5.47
C ALA A 71 8.61 8.09 -5.93
N TYR A 72 9.52 7.16 -5.72
CA TYR A 72 9.26 5.75 -6.01
C TYR A 72 8.38 5.15 -4.93
N LEU A 73 7.44 4.31 -5.35
CA LEU A 73 6.57 3.54 -4.46
C LEU A 73 6.73 2.06 -4.79
N SER A 74 7.12 1.27 -3.79
CA SER A 74 7.30 -0.17 -3.93
C SER A 74 6.64 -0.91 -2.79
N PRO A 75 6.34 -2.22 -2.95
CA PRO A 75 5.98 -3.05 -1.82
C PRO A 75 7.07 -3.02 -0.75
N GLY A 76 6.69 -3.23 0.50
CA GLY A 76 7.65 -3.42 1.58
C GLY A 76 8.51 -4.65 1.34
N PHE A 77 9.69 -4.68 1.92
CA PHE A 77 10.57 -5.83 1.79
C PHE A 77 9.99 -7.02 2.54
N ILE A 78 10.11 -8.20 1.93
CA ILE A 78 9.68 -9.46 2.53
C ILE A 78 10.93 -10.26 2.86
N ASP A 79 11.10 -10.57 4.15
CA ASP A 79 12.19 -11.43 4.60
C ASP A 79 11.67 -12.87 4.67
N THR A 80 12.01 -13.67 3.67
CA THR A 80 11.49 -15.03 3.50
C THR A 80 12.23 -16.07 4.32
N HIS A 81 13.34 -15.69 4.96
CA HIS A 81 14.12 -16.61 5.79
C HIS A 81 14.85 -15.84 6.87
N VAL A 82 14.29 -15.86 8.08
CA VAL A 82 14.89 -15.20 9.23
C VAL A 82 14.77 -16.09 10.47
N HIS A 83 15.83 -16.14 11.25
CA HIS A 83 15.86 -16.85 12.54
C HIS A 83 15.79 -15.80 13.66
N LEU A 84 14.61 -15.62 14.25
CA LEU A 84 14.37 -14.63 15.29
C LEU A 84 15.25 -14.89 16.53
N GLU A 85 15.48 -16.16 16.83
CA GLU A 85 16.35 -16.57 17.95
C GLU A 85 17.78 -16.06 17.80
N SER A 86 18.26 -15.95 16.56
CA SER A 86 19.62 -15.45 16.29
C SER A 86 19.73 -13.94 16.46
N SER A 87 18.62 -13.22 16.46
CA SER A 87 18.60 -11.77 16.65
C SER A 87 18.67 -11.37 18.13
N HIS A 88 18.47 -12.34 19.04
CA HIS A 88 18.35 -12.10 20.48
C HIS A 88 17.19 -11.17 20.85
N LEU A 89 16.19 -11.06 19.98
CA LEU A 89 15.01 -10.20 20.18
C LEU A 89 13.75 -11.06 20.29
N LEU A 90 12.79 -10.60 21.07
CA LEU A 90 11.44 -11.16 21.05
C LEU A 90 10.78 -10.84 19.70
N PRO A 91 9.87 -11.69 19.20
CA PRO A 91 9.21 -11.44 17.90
C PRO A 91 8.59 -10.06 17.77
N ALA A 92 7.97 -9.54 18.82
CA ALA A 92 7.37 -8.20 18.78
C ALA A 92 8.41 -7.10 18.58
N ARG A 93 9.57 -7.23 19.22
CA ARG A 93 10.67 -6.25 19.07
C ARG A 93 11.29 -6.32 17.68
N TYR A 94 11.46 -7.52 17.17
CA TYR A 94 11.96 -7.70 15.80
C TYR A 94 11.00 -7.04 14.79
N ALA A 95 9.69 -7.25 14.96
CA ALA A 95 8.69 -6.66 14.08
C ALA A 95 8.75 -5.12 14.12
N GLU A 96 8.91 -4.51 15.29
CA GLU A 96 9.04 -3.05 15.39
C GLU A 96 10.20 -2.51 14.54
N ILE A 97 11.34 -3.20 14.56
CA ILE A 97 12.53 -2.77 13.83
C ILE A 97 12.32 -2.93 12.31
N VAL A 98 11.88 -4.09 11.86
CA VAL A 98 11.80 -4.37 10.42
C VAL A 98 10.61 -3.65 9.76
N LEU A 99 9.51 -3.49 10.46
CA LEU A 99 8.35 -2.75 9.92
C LEU A 99 8.69 -1.27 9.71
N ALA A 100 9.49 -0.69 10.58
CA ALA A 100 9.96 0.68 10.42
C ALA A 100 10.80 0.87 9.15
N GLN A 101 11.35 -0.21 8.60
CA GLN A 101 12.16 -0.20 7.38
C GLN A 101 11.42 -0.79 6.18
N GLY A 102 10.10 -1.03 6.30
CA GLY A 102 9.26 -1.46 5.19
C GLY A 102 9.22 -2.98 4.97
N THR A 103 9.63 -3.76 5.95
CA THR A 103 9.54 -5.23 5.84
C THR A 103 8.23 -5.76 6.39
#